data_f3e6c40c3a0fc04324d458790e23f02b
#
_entry.id   f3e6c40c3a0fc04324d458790e23f02b
#
_cell.length_a   1.000
_cell.length_b   1.000
_cell.length_c   1.000
_cell.angle_alpha   90.00
_cell.angle_beta   90.00
_cell.angle_gamma   90.00
#
_symmetry.space_group_name_H-M   'P 1'
#
loop_
_entity.id
_entity.type
_entity.pdbx_description
1 polymer ?
#
loop_
_entity_poly.entity_id
_entity_poly.type
_entity_poly.pdbx_seq_one_letter_code
_entity_poly.pdbx_strand_id
1 'polypeptide(L)'
;MMDCKNALNENNGDIESSIDWLRTKGLAKAAKKSGRTASEGLIVVSSSDDYISILEVNSETDFVARNETFQEVARNIGLSSLLSDDIDSLNDLNISEKEISVKDYITEMIASIGENINLRRMKRLSMSDAYVSSYIHGQVSDGLGKIGVLVSLKSDLDRDILDDIGKKIAMHIAATNPISINIDDCLLYTSPSPRDSCA
;
A
#
# COMPACT_ATOMS: atom_id res chain seq x y z
N MET A 1 8.43 27.64 -1.58
CA MET A 1 8.60 29.05 -2.07
C MET A 1 10.06 29.38 -2.37
N MET A 2 11.04 29.15 -1.46
CA MET A 2 12.47 29.44 -1.72
C MET A 2 13.05 28.65 -2.88
N ASP A 3 12.71 27.37 -3.02
CA ASP A 3 13.19 26.52 -4.13
C ASP A 3 12.68 27.02 -5.49
N CYS A 4 11.43 27.49 -5.57
CA CYS A 4 10.89 28.08 -6.82
C CYS A 4 11.61 29.37 -7.20
N LYS A 5 11.92 30.24 -6.20
CA LYS A 5 12.69 31.46 -6.44
C LYS A 5 14.10 31.14 -6.95
N ASN A 6 14.75 30.15 -6.34
CA ASN A 6 16.09 29.72 -6.76
C ASN A 6 16.07 29.11 -8.17
N ALA A 7 15.07 28.28 -8.49
CA ALA A 7 14.90 27.71 -9.81
C ALA A 7 14.78 28.79 -10.90
N LEU A 8 13.91 29.80 -10.66
CA LEU A 8 13.71 30.91 -11.60
C LEU A 8 15.00 31.76 -11.75
N ASN A 9 15.69 32.01 -10.65
CA ASN A 9 16.95 32.77 -10.71
C ASN A 9 18.04 32.03 -11.48
N GLU A 10 18.18 30.72 -11.28
CA GLU A 10 19.19 29.86 -11.95
C GLU A 10 18.90 29.68 -13.44
N ASN A 11 17.62 29.76 -13.84
CA ASN A 11 17.18 29.57 -15.22
C ASN A 11 16.74 30.90 -15.87
N ASN A 12 17.21 32.06 -15.38
CA ASN A 12 16.94 33.40 -15.96
C ASN A 12 15.44 33.69 -16.17
N GLY A 13 14.57 33.16 -15.31
CA GLY A 13 13.12 33.34 -15.38
C GLY A 13 12.40 32.42 -16.36
N ASP A 14 13.09 31.50 -17.01
CA ASP A 14 12.46 30.49 -17.87
C ASP A 14 11.70 29.47 -17.03
N ILE A 15 10.40 29.33 -17.30
CA ILE A 15 9.49 28.51 -16.48
C ILE A 15 9.73 27.03 -16.71
N GLU A 16 9.87 26.59 -17.96
CA GLU A 16 10.06 25.17 -18.30
C GLU A 16 11.36 24.62 -17.72
N SER A 17 12.47 25.32 -17.95
CA SER A 17 13.76 24.96 -17.36
C SER A 17 13.73 24.99 -15.82
N SER A 18 12.94 25.88 -15.24
CA SER A 18 12.78 25.95 -13.77
C SER A 18 11.99 24.77 -13.22
N ILE A 19 10.98 24.27 -13.94
CA ILE A 19 10.25 23.06 -13.59
C ILE A 19 11.19 21.86 -13.63
N ASP A 20 11.97 21.68 -14.68
CA ASP A 20 12.94 20.59 -14.81
C ASP A 20 14.02 20.64 -13.73
N TRP A 21 14.49 21.85 -13.39
CA TRP A 21 15.44 22.04 -12.29
C TRP A 21 14.82 21.60 -10.93
N LEU A 22 13.57 21.99 -10.67
CA LEU A 22 12.84 21.60 -9.46
C LEU A 22 12.62 20.09 -9.41
N ARG A 23 12.29 19.45 -10.54
CA ARG A 23 12.13 18.01 -10.67
C ARG A 23 13.44 17.28 -10.35
N THR A 24 14.55 17.71 -10.95
CA THR A 24 15.88 17.14 -10.68
C THR A 24 16.28 17.28 -9.22
N LYS A 25 16.01 18.44 -8.62
CA LYS A 25 16.26 18.68 -7.19
C LYS A 25 15.37 17.84 -6.28
N GLY A 26 14.10 17.61 -6.68
CA GLY A 26 13.17 16.71 -6.02
C GLY A 26 13.65 15.27 -6.01
N LEU A 27 14.09 14.76 -7.17
CA LEU A 27 14.71 13.43 -7.34
C LEU A 27 15.93 13.26 -6.42
N ALA A 28 16.83 14.25 -6.37
CA ALA A 28 17.99 14.21 -5.48
C ALA A 28 17.62 14.21 -4.00
N LYS A 29 16.55 14.92 -3.60
CA LYS A 29 16.03 14.89 -2.23
C LYS A 29 15.40 13.53 -1.91
N ALA A 30 14.62 12.95 -2.81
CA ALA A 30 14.00 11.64 -2.65
C ALA A 30 15.06 10.54 -2.51
N ALA A 31 16.09 10.56 -3.37
CA ALA A 31 17.21 9.61 -3.30
C ALA A 31 17.95 9.64 -1.94
N LYS A 32 18.12 10.83 -1.34
CA LYS A 32 18.72 10.96 0.00
C LYS A 32 17.85 10.39 1.13
N LYS A 33 16.54 10.27 0.89
CA LYS A 33 15.57 9.80 1.90
C LYS A 33 15.24 8.32 1.74
N SER A 34 15.47 7.73 0.57
CA SER A 34 15.11 6.33 0.29
C SER A 34 15.76 5.31 1.23
N GLY A 35 16.89 5.65 1.87
CA GLY A 35 17.54 4.82 2.87
C GLY A 35 16.98 4.96 4.30
N ARG A 36 15.98 5.83 4.54
CA ARG A 36 15.38 5.99 5.86
C ARG A 36 14.32 4.93 6.11
N THR A 37 14.22 4.48 7.37
CA THR A 37 13.20 3.50 7.76
C THR A 37 11.81 4.12 7.68
N ALA A 38 10.94 3.52 6.89
CA ALA A 38 9.52 3.85 6.78
C ALA A 38 8.73 2.66 7.35
N SER A 39 8.33 2.74 8.61
CA SER A 39 7.65 1.67 9.37
C SER A 39 6.21 2.00 9.72
N GLU A 40 5.82 3.25 9.61
CA GLU A 40 4.45 3.73 9.73
C GLU A 40 3.77 3.72 8.37
N GLY A 41 2.53 4.17 8.28
CA GLY A 41 1.81 4.28 7.02
C GLY A 41 0.39 3.75 7.09
N LEU A 42 -0.13 3.36 5.92
CA LEU A 42 -1.49 2.88 5.75
C LEU A 42 -1.54 1.62 4.88
N ILE A 43 -2.53 0.79 5.19
CA ILE A 43 -3.02 -0.24 4.29
C ILE A 43 -4.12 0.37 3.43
N VAL A 44 -4.05 0.08 2.15
CA VAL A 44 -5.06 0.48 1.15
C VAL A 44 -5.76 -0.77 0.65
N VAL A 45 -7.09 -0.78 0.67
CA VAL A 45 -7.90 -1.78 0.00
C VAL A 45 -8.69 -1.10 -1.11
N SER A 46 -8.52 -1.58 -2.33
CA SER A 46 -9.23 -1.11 -3.51
C SER A 46 -9.96 -2.27 -4.18
N SER A 47 -11.13 -2.01 -4.74
CA SER A 47 -11.94 -3.04 -5.41
C SER A 47 -12.49 -2.52 -6.72
N SER A 48 -12.62 -3.43 -7.69
CA SER A 48 -13.37 -3.29 -8.94
C SER A 48 -14.36 -4.45 -9.04
N ASP A 49 -15.03 -4.58 -10.19
CA ASP A 49 -15.95 -5.71 -10.41
C ASP A 49 -15.22 -7.06 -10.49
N ASP A 50 -13.98 -7.07 -11.00
CA ASP A 50 -13.21 -8.29 -11.25
C ASP A 50 -12.14 -8.58 -10.21
N TYR A 51 -11.61 -7.55 -9.56
CA TYR A 51 -10.45 -7.65 -8.69
C TYR A 51 -10.60 -6.84 -7.40
N ILE A 52 -9.97 -7.34 -6.36
CA ILE A 52 -9.72 -6.61 -5.13
C ILE A 52 -8.23 -6.65 -4.82
N SER A 53 -7.66 -5.54 -4.40
CA SER A 53 -6.25 -5.44 -4.02
C SER A 53 -6.09 -4.90 -2.61
N ILE A 54 -5.01 -5.32 -1.98
CA ILE A 54 -4.52 -4.79 -0.71
C ILE A 54 -3.07 -4.37 -0.90
N LEU A 55 -2.75 -3.15 -0.50
CA LEU A 55 -1.44 -2.53 -0.67
C LEU A 55 -1.00 -1.89 0.64
N GLU A 56 0.26 -2.09 1.02
CA GLU A 56 0.91 -1.42 2.15
C GLU A 56 1.77 -0.27 1.65
N VAL A 57 1.38 0.97 2.02
CA VAL A 57 2.11 2.21 1.72
C VAL A 57 2.70 2.74 3.01
N ASN A 58 4.02 2.70 3.14
CA ASN A 58 4.72 3.12 4.35
C ASN A 58 5.21 4.57 4.27
N SER A 59 5.27 5.22 5.43
CA SER A 59 5.88 6.53 5.70
C SER A 59 6.80 6.46 6.92
N GLU A 60 7.59 7.51 7.17
CA GLU A 60 8.48 7.54 8.33
C GLU A 60 7.68 7.74 9.63
N THR A 61 6.62 8.56 9.61
CA THR A 61 5.83 8.92 10.80
C THR A 61 4.33 8.68 10.60
N ASP A 62 3.61 8.51 11.72
CA ASP A 62 2.15 8.40 11.76
C ASP A 62 1.44 9.73 11.45
N PHE A 63 2.13 10.86 11.61
CA PHE A 63 1.59 12.18 11.22
C PHE A 63 1.33 12.25 9.72
N VAL A 64 2.27 11.74 8.91
CA VAL A 64 2.10 11.67 7.45
C VAL A 64 0.95 10.75 7.09
N ALA A 65 0.79 9.60 7.76
CA ALA A 65 -0.33 8.70 7.54
C ALA A 65 -1.72 9.35 7.77
N ARG A 66 -1.79 10.39 8.60
CA ARG A 66 -3.02 11.17 8.85
C ARG A 66 -3.20 12.35 7.90
N ASN A 67 -2.19 12.68 7.10
CA ASN A 67 -2.23 13.80 6.16
C ASN A 67 -3.12 13.45 4.96
N GLU A 68 -4.03 14.35 4.60
CA GLU A 68 -4.98 14.15 3.49
C GLU A 68 -4.25 13.93 2.15
N THR A 69 -3.17 14.67 1.89
CA THR A 69 -2.37 14.51 0.67
C THR A 69 -1.76 13.10 0.58
N PHE A 70 -1.25 12.55 1.69
CA PHE A 70 -0.73 11.20 1.71
C PHE A 70 -1.84 10.16 1.50
N GLN A 71 -3.01 10.36 2.08
CA GLN A 71 -4.16 9.48 1.89
C GLN A 71 -4.66 9.49 0.44
N GLU A 72 -4.67 10.65 -0.21
CA GLU A 72 -4.99 10.77 -1.64
C GLU A 72 -3.98 10.03 -2.51
N VAL A 73 -2.67 10.21 -2.25
CA VAL A 73 -1.60 9.45 -2.90
C VAL A 73 -1.81 7.95 -2.74
N ALA A 74 -2.06 7.50 -1.51
CA ALA A 74 -2.27 6.08 -1.21
C ALA A 74 -3.49 5.52 -1.97
N ARG A 75 -4.62 6.26 -2.04
CA ARG A 75 -5.79 5.85 -2.83
C ARG A 75 -5.49 5.74 -4.32
N ASN A 76 -4.81 6.72 -4.90
CA ASN A 76 -4.50 6.73 -6.34
C ASN A 76 -3.61 5.54 -6.71
N ILE A 77 -2.61 5.22 -5.87
CA ILE A 77 -1.76 4.05 -6.07
C ILE A 77 -2.58 2.76 -5.82
N GLY A 78 -3.47 2.76 -4.83
CA GLY A 78 -4.37 1.65 -4.57
C GLY A 78 -5.27 1.31 -5.75
N LEU A 79 -5.82 2.31 -6.44
CA LEU A 79 -6.60 2.10 -7.67
C LEU A 79 -5.73 1.50 -8.78
N SER A 80 -4.50 1.98 -8.95
CA SER A 80 -3.56 1.43 -9.92
C SER A 80 -3.16 -0.01 -9.59
N SER A 81 -3.15 -0.41 -8.31
CA SER A 81 -2.83 -1.77 -7.88
C SER A 81 -3.86 -2.83 -8.33
N LEU A 82 -5.06 -2.42 -8.74
CA LEU A 82 -6.04 -3.32 -9.36
C LEU A 82 -5.60 -3.82 -10.75
N LEU A 83 -4.67 -3.12 -11.39
CA LEU A 83 -4.17 -3.42 -12.74
C LEU A 83 -2.84 -4.18 -12.72
N SER A 84 -2.30 -4.50 -11.53
CA SER A 84 -0.99 -5.13 -11.38
C SER A 84 -1.02 -6.33 -10.44
N ASP A 85 -0.14 -7.29 -10.66
CA ASP A 85 -0.01 -8.50 -9.81
C ASP A 85 1.06 -8.35 -8.71
N ASP A 86 2.03 -7.46 -8.92
CA ASP A 86 3.15 -7.22 -8.03
C ASP A 86 3.58 -5.75 -7.99
N ILE A 87 4.48 -5.43 -7.06
CA ILE A 87 4.97 -4.06 -6.84
C ILE A 87 5.84 -3.57 -8.02
N ASP A 88 6.59 -4.45 -8.65
CA ASP A 88 7.51 -4.06 -9.73
C ASP A 88 6.71 -3.59 -10.94
N SER A 89 5.73 -4.38 -11.37
CA SER A 89 4.80 -3.98 -12.42
C SER A 89 3.92 -2.79 -12.02
N LEU A 90 3.52 -2.67 -10.74
CA LEU A 90 2.79 -1.49 -10.26
C LEU A 90 3.61 -0.19 -10.40
N ASN A 91 4.90 -0.24 -10.10
CA ASN A 91 5.78 0.94 -10.20
C ASN A 91 5.86 1.52 -11.60
N ASP A 92 5.74 0.68 -12.63
CA ASP A 92 5.83 1.07 -14.04
C ASP A 92 4.47 1.51 -14.63
N LEU A 93 3.36 1.29 -13.92
CA LEU A 93 2.04 1.74 -14.36
C LEU A 93 1.90 3.24 -14.23
N ASN A 94 1.20 3.84 -15.19
CA ASN A 94 0.82 5.24 -15.12
C ASN A 94 -0.40 5.43 -14.22
N ILE A 95 -0.37 6.48 -13.42
CA ILE A 95 -1.54 6.92 -12.65
C ILE A 95 -2.52 7.57 -13.61
N SER A 96 -3.76 7.09 -13.62
CA SER A 96 -4.80 7.42 -14.61
C SER A 96 -5.02 8.92 -14.84
N GLU A 97 -4.76 9.76 -13.83
CA GLU A 97 -5.01 11.20 -13.92
C GLU A 97 -3.78 12.05 -14.26
N LYS A 98 -2.56 11.50 -14.20
CA LYS A 98 -1.33 12.32 -14.24
C LYS A 98 -0.34 11.94 -15.33
N GLU A 99 -0.58 10.90 -16.11
CA GLU A 99 0.32 10.40 -17.16
C GLU A 99 1.78 10.16 -16.69
N ILE A 100 1.99 10.03 -15.38
CA ILE A 100 3.28 9.72 -14.76
C ILE A 100 3.26 8.34 -14.12
N SER A 101 4.41 7.68 -14.06
CA SER A 101 4.51 6.37 -13.42
C SER A 101 4.25 6.46 -11.91
N VAL A 102 3.77 5.36 -11.30
CA VAL A 102 3.61 5.25 -9.83
C VAL A 102 4.93 5.57 -9.14
N LYS A 103 6.04 5.09 -9.66
CA LYS A 103 7.39 5.35 -9.15
C LYS A 103 7.74 6.85 -9.15
N ASP A 104 7.45 7.54 -10.25
CA ASP A 104 7.70 8.98 -10.34
C ASP A 104 6.77 9.75 -9.42
N TYR A 105 5.51 9.33 -9.32
CA TYR A 105 4.53 9.93 -8.41
C TYR A 105 4.97 9.82 -6.95
N ILE A 106 5.45 8.65 -6.51
CA ILE A 106 6.01 8.47 -5.16
C ILE A 106 7.20 9.41 -4.96
N THR A 107 8.07 9.53 -5.95
CA THR A 107 9.25 10.39 -5.87
C THR A 107 8.88 11.87 -5.72
N GLU A 108 7.87 12.33 -6.45
CA GLU A 108 7.32 13.69 -6.31
C GLU A 108 6.72 13.91 -4.91
N MET A 109 6.03 12.89 -4.38
CA MET A 109 5.45 12.97 -3.04
C MET A 109 6.51 12.98 -1.94
N ILE A 110 7.58 12.18 -2.05
CA ILE A 110 8.73 12.24 -1.14
C ILE A 110 9.36 13.63 -1.13
N ALA A 111 9.48 14.26 -2.31
CA ALA A 111 10.01 15.63 -2.43
C ALA A 111 9.11 16.68 -1.78
N SER A 112 7.79 16.52 -1.89
CA SER A 112 6.77 17.44 -1.39
C SER A 112 6.52 17.27 0.12
N ILE A 113 6.22 16.04 0.56
CA ILE A 113 5.89 15.71 1.95
C ILE A 113 7.15 15.79 2.84
N GLY A 114 8.29 15.41 2.29
CA GLY A 114 9.55 15.50 3.00
C GLY A 114 9.93 14.26 3.79
N GLU A 115 9.18 13.17 3.68
CA GLU A 115 9.46 11.86 4.27
C GLU A 115 9.68 10.79 3.21
N ASN A 116 10.35 9.70 3.58
CA ASN A 116 10.44 8.51 2.74
C ASN A 116 9.06 7.85 2.64
N ILE A 117 8.66 7.51 1.42
CA ILE A 117 7.43 6.77 1.12
C ILE A 117 7.82 5.52 0.35
N ASN A 118 7.31 4.36 0.78
CA ASN A 118 7.66 3.08 0.19
C ASN A 118 6.43 2.19 0.03
N LEU A 119 6.33 1.52 -1.13
CA LEU A 119 5.40 0.41 -1.33
C LEU A 119 6.08 -0.86 -0.82
N ARG A 120 5.56 -1.44 0.26
CA ARG A 120 6.23 -2.57 0.92
C ARG A 120 5.78 -3.91 0.36
N ARG A 121 4.49 -4.09 0.22
CA ARG A 121 3.88 -5.32 -0.29
C ARG A 121 2.49 -5.06 -0.81
N MET A 122 2.07 -5.90 -1.75
CA MET A 122 0.71 -5.91 -2.28
C MET A 122 0.25 -7.32 -2.58
N LYS A 123 -1.06 -7.49 -2.66
CA LYS A 123 -1.70 -8.69 -3.18
C LYS A 123 -2.99 -8.32 -3.88
N ARG A 124 -3.19 -8.87 -5.08
CA ARG A 124 -4.44 -8.78 -5.84
C ARG A 124 -5.10 -10.14 -5.84
N LEU A 125 -6.42 -10.17 -5.67
CA LEU A 125 -7.25 -11.37 -5.77
C LEU A 125 -8.31 -11.14 -6.85
N SER A 126 -8.57 -12.20 -7.65
CA SER A 126 -9.69 -12.21 -8.58
C SER A 126 -10.99 -12.51 -7.82
N MET A 127 -12.08 -11.87 -8.25
CA MET A 127 -13.42 -12.08 -7.72
C MET A 127 -14.30 -12.91 -8.66
N SER A 128 -13.73 -13.44 -9.77
CA SER A 128 -14.47 -14.25 -10.76
C SER A 128 -14.87 -15.63 -10.23
N ASP A 129 -13.98 -16.29 -9.48
CA ASP A 129 -14.14 -17.68 -9.06
C ASP A 129 -14.42 -17.87 -7.57
N ALA A 130 -14.41 -16.80 -6.81
CA ALA A 130 -14.58 -16.81 -5.36
C ALA A 130 -15.17 -15.48 -4.88
N TYR A 131 -15.88 -15.53 -3.77
CA TYR A 131 -16.29 -14.33 -3.04
C TYR A 131 -15.11 -13.83 -2.20
N VAL A 132 -14.78 -12.54 -2.28
CA VAL A 132 -13.71 -11.96 -1.48
C VAL A 132 -14.28 -10.92 -0.52
N SER A 133 -14.13 -11.21 0.78
CA SER A 133 -14.44 -10.26 1.85
C SER A 133 -13.20 -9.49 2.24
N SER A 134 -13.37 -8.23 2.61
CA SER A 134 -12.31 -7.39 3.15
C SER A 134 -12.66 -6.86 4.54
N TYR A 135 -11.63 -6.66 5.36
CA TYR A 135 -11.76 -6.01 6.65
C TYR A 135 -10.59 -5.05 6.88
N ILE A 136 -10.89 -3.84 7.30
CA ILE A 136 -9.92 -2.82 7.65
C ILE A 136 -10.09 -2.44 9.11
N HIS A 137 -9.04 -2.65 9.91
CA HIS A 137 -9.00 -2.22 11.30
C HIS A 137 -8.24 -0.90 11.44
N GLY A 138 -8.71 -0.05 12.38
CA GLY A 138 -8.12 1.28 12.55
C GLY A 138 -8.31 2.15 11.29
N GLN A 139 -9.51 2.10 10.71
CA GLN A 139 -9.86 2.86 9.51
C GLN A 139 -9.69 4.35 9.74
N VAL A 140 -8.96 5.01 8.84
CA VAL A 140 -8.70 6.45 8.86
C VAL A 140 -9.66 7.16 7.90
N SER A 141 -9.90 6.55 6.74
CA SER A 141 -10.89 6.97 5.75
C SER A 141 -11.30 5.77 4.92
N ASP A 142 -12.24 5.93 4.00
CA ASP A 142 -12.75 4.82 3.19
C ASP A 142 -11.61 4.13 2.43
N GLY A 143 -11.54 2.79 2.56
CA GLY A 143 -10.50 1.96 1.97
C GLY A 143 -9.11 2.07 2.62
N LEU A 144 -8.90 2.92 3.64
CA LEU A 144 -7.60 3.18 4.28
C LEU A 144 -7.61 2.90 5.78
N GLY A 145 -6.61 2.17 6.27
CA GLY A 145 -6.47 1.89 7.70
C GLY A 145 -5.12 1.34 8.11
N LYS A 146 -5.05 0.81 9.32
CA LYS A 146 -3.80 0.33 9.91
C LYS A 146 -3.54 -1.17 9.66
N ILE A 147 -4.60 -1.97 9.65
CA ILE A 147 -4.54 -3.41 9.36
C ILE A 147 -5.58 -3.71 8.30
N GLY A 148 -5.21 -4.44 7.28
CA GLY A 148 -6.13 -4.91 6.24
C GLY A 148 -6.03 -6.41 6.05
N VAL A 149 -7.18 -7.04 5.84
CA VAL A 149 -7.28 -8.47 5.57
C VAL A 149 -8.21 -8.70 4.39
N LEU A 150 -7.79 -9.56 3.47
CA LEU A 150 -8.64 -10.11 2.42
C LEU A 150 -8.85 -11.59 2.67
N VAL A 151 -10.09 -12.05 2.55
CA VAL A 151 -10.47 -13.46 2.69
C VAL A 151 -11.21 -13.89 1.44
N SER A 152 -10.67 -14.85 0.72
CA SER A 152 -11.30 -15.46 -0.45
C SER A 152 -12.02 -16.73 -0.03
N LEU A 153 -13.33 -16.80 -0.32
CA LEU A 153 -14.22 -17.93 0.00
C LEU A 153 -14.78 -18.50 -1.29
N LYS A 154 -14.64 -19.82 -1.44
CA LYS A 154 -15.25 -20.57 -2.55
C LYS A 154 -16.34 -21.48 -2.00
N SER A 155 -17.58 -21.18 -2.35
CA SER A 155 -18.76 -21.93 -1.91
C SER A 155 -19.95 -21.58 -2.81
N ASP A 156 -20.95 -22.48 -2.82
CA ASP A 156 -22.23 -22.30 -3.52
C ASP A 156 -23.28 -21.58 -2.64
N LEU A 157 -22.89 -21.04 -1.50
CA LEU A 157 -23.77 -20.28 -0.60
C LEU A 157 -24.08 -18.89 -1.17
N ASP A 158 -25.20 -18.33 -0.71
CA ASP A 158 -25.59 -16.97 -1.05
C ASP A 158 -24.53 -15.95 -0.65
N ARG A 159 -24.38 -14.90 -1.46
CA ARG A 159 -23.37 -13.83 -1.27
C ARG A 159 -23.49 -13.15 0.09
N ASP A 160 -24.70 -12.94 0.59
CA ASP A 160 -24.92 -12.30 1.91
C ASP A 160 -24.35 -13.16 3.06
N ILE A 161 -24.51 -14.49 2.95
CA ILE A 161 -23.95 -15.44 3.92
C ILE A 161 -22.42 -15.45 3.84
N LEU A 162 -21.87 -15.45 2.63
CA LEU A 162 -20.42 -15.41 2.40
C LEU A 162 -19.81 -14.10 2.91
N ASP A 163 -20.50 -12.97 2.75
CA ASP A 163 -20.05 -11.68 3.28
C ASP A 163 -19.97 -11.68 4.81
N ASP A 164 -21.01 -12.14 5.48
CA ASP A 164 -21.04 -12.22 6.96
C ASP A 164 -19.96 -13.14 7.51
N ILE A 165 -19.81 -14.34 6.93
CA ILE A 165 -18.78 -15.29 7.32
C ILE A 165 -17.38 -14.74 7.02
N GLY A 166 -17.16 -14.20 5.82
CA GLY A 166 -15.88 -13.67 5.39
C GLY A 166 -15.42 -12.51 6.25
N LYS A 167 -16.31 -11.59 6.60
CA LYS A 167 -16.01 -10.49 7.52
C LYS A 167 -15.62 -10.99 8.91
N LYS A 168 -16.34 -11.97 9.47
CA LYS A 168 -16.02 -12.56 10.77
C LYS A 168 -14.64 -13.23 10.76
N ILE A 169 -14.32 -13.98 9.70
CA ILE A 169 -13.01 -14.59 9.52
C ILE A 169 -11.92 -13.50 9.40
N ALA A 170 -12.15 -12.48 8.58
CA ALA A 170 -11.20 -11.39 8.40
C ALA A 170 -10.93 -10.62 9.70
N MET A 171 -11.96 -10.36 10.49
CA MET A 171 -11.82 -9.75 11.83
C MET A 171 -11.00 -10.63 12.77
N HIS A 172 -11.26 -11.95 12.76
CA HIS A 172 -10.49 -12.90 13.57
C HIS A 172 -9.00 -12.92 13.15
N ILE A 173 -8.72 -12.95 11.85
CA ILE A 173 -7.35 -12.89 11.31
C ILE A 173 -6.68 -11.59 11.73
N ALA A 174 -7.36 -10.45 11.63
CA ALA A 174 -6.81 -9.16 12.05
C ALA A 174 -6.44 -9.13 13.54
N ALA A 175 -7.23 -9.79 14.39
CA ALA A 175 -7.02 -9.83 15.83
C ALA A 175 -5.94 -10.81 16.27
N THR A 176 -5.85 -11.98 15.60
CA THR A 176 -4.96 -13.09 16.04
C THR A 176 -3.65 -13.14 15.29
N ASN A 177 -3.56 -12.46 14.13
CA ASN A 177 -2.38 -12.47 13.25
C ASN A 177 -1.82 -13.88 13.01
N PRO A 178 -2.62 -14.84 12.47
CA PRO A 178 -2.21 -16.22 12.31
C PRO A 178 -1.01 -16.33 11.35
N ILE A 179 -0.12 -17.28 11.63
CA ILE A 179 1.11 -17.48 10.85
C ILE A 179 0.82 -18.29 9.58
N SER A 180 -0.18 -19.20 9.65
CA SER A 180 -0.55 -20.08 8.54
C SER A 180 -2.04 -20.41 8.59
N ILE A 181 -2.59 -20.90 7.48
CA ILE A 181 -3.98 -21.35 7.39
C ILE A 181 -4.12 -22.75 8.00
N ASN A 182 -3.15 -23.62 7.77
CA ASN A 182 -3.14 -25.01 8.23
C ASN A 182 -1.93 -25.27 9.14
N ILE A 183 -2.08 -26.27 10.01
CA ILE A 183 -0.99 -26.73 10.88
C ILE A 183 0.20 -27.23 10.07
N ASP A 184 -0.05 -27.92 8.97
CA ASP A 184 0.98 -28.49 8.10
C ASP A 184 1.85 -27.41 7.41
N ASP A 185 1.31 -26.21 7.23
CA ASP A 185 2.02 -25.06 6.66
C ASP A 185 2.78 -24.25 7.74
N CYS A 186 2.61 -24.62 9.02
CA CYS A 186 3.22 -23.90 10.14
C CYS A 186 4.59 -24.44 10.48
N LEU A 187 5.65 -23.77 10.05
CA LEU A 187 7.05 -24.15 10.33
C LEU A 187 7.41 -24.23 11.82
N LEU A 188 6.61 -23.60 12.70
CA LEU A 188 6.82 -23.66 14.16
C LEU A 188 6.43 -25.02 14.76
N TYR A 189 5.60 -25.81 14.08
CA TYR A 189 5.18 -27.13 14.54
C TYR A 189 6.20 -28.24 14.21
N THR A 190 7.21 -27.96 13.41
CA THR A 190 8.29 -28.92 13.09
C THR A 190 9.36 -28.98 14.17
N SER A 191 9.32 -28.12 15.18
CA SER A 191 10.22 -28.17 16.35
C SER A 191 9.56 -29.03 17.42
N PRO A 192 10.22 -30.11 17.93
CA PRO A 192 9.67 -30.91 19.00
C PRO A 192 9.36 -30.05 20.20
N SER A 193 8.14 -30.14 20.73
CA SER A 193 7.74 -29.46 21.94
C SER A 193 8.66 -29.89 23.10
N PRO A 194 9.06 -28.99 24.01
CA PRO A 194 9.81 -29.39 25.22
C PRO A 194 9.09 -30.44 26.09
N ARG A 195 7.78 -30.68 25.85
CA ARG A 195 7.01 -31.75 26.51
C ARG A 195 7.21 -33.12 25.87
N ASP A 196 7.65 -33.20 24.62
CA ASP A 196 7.89 -34.45 23.91
C ASP A 196 9.29 -35.00 24.17
N SER A 197 10.14 -34.29 24.89
CA SER A 197 11.49 -34.70 25.29
C SER A 197 11.54 -35.41 26.66
N CYS A 198 10.40 -35.68 27.29
CA CYS A 198 10.28 -36.43 28.55
C CYS A 198 9.57 -37.76 28.35
N ALA A 199 10.14 -38.64 27.46
CA ALA A 199 9.80 -40.05 27.37
C ALA A 199 11.07 -40.89 27.42
#